data_bebf99f71c13d364b4f96df36abaf53e
#
_entry.id   bebf99f71c13d364b4f96df36abaf53e
#
_cell.length_a   1.000
_cell.length_b   1.000
_cell.length_c   1.000
_cell.angle_alpha   90.00
_cell.angle_beta   90.00
_cell.angle_gamma   90.00
#
_symmetry.space_group_name_H-M   'P 1'
#
loop_
_entity.id
_entity.type
_entity.pdbx_description
1 polymer ?
#
loop_
_entity_poly.entity_id
_entity_poly.type
_entity_poly.pdbx_seq_one_letter_code
_entity_poly.pdbx_strand_id
1 'polypeptide(L)'
;MKRRISKALNLICFFAYNRIAAVFLKLKDKKVLFLSESHQSLDGNLKAVWDDLDDSYEKIARITPDRRQEIGLLDKLRLWKDLTDARYIILDDFYGLTSAMRLRKGQELVQLWHGCGAFKKFGFSRRQTGDNIQNVNSGYRNFTIVSETSVQVRPGFAEAFDIPKERVQAI
;
A
#
# COMPACT_ATOMS: atom_id res chain seq x y z
N MET A 1 -22.89 -5.38 10.24
CA MET A 1 -22.16 -6.44 10.99
C MET A 1 -21.53 -7.47 10.05
N LYS A 2 -22.25 -8.18 9.19
CA LYS A 2 -21.71 -9.20 8.25
C LYS A 2 -20.48 -8.74 7.42
N ARG A 3 -20.48 -7.51 6.88
CA ARG A 3 -19.39 -6.97 6.05
C ARG A 3 -18.08 -6.69 6.82
N ARG A 4 -18.18 -6.28 8.11
CA ARG A 4 -16.98 -6.10 8.95
C ARG A 4 -16.32 -7.44 9.27
N ILE A 5 -17.13 -8.48 9.52
CA ILE A 5 -16.64 -9.84 9.76
C ILE A 5 -15.97 -10.39 8.50
N SER A 6 -16.56 -10.20 7.33
CA SER A 6 -15.97 -10.63 6.04
C SER A 6 -14.63 -9.95 5.77
N LYS A 7 -14.50 -8.64 6.05
CA LYS A 7 -13.22 -7.92 5.90
C LYS A 7 -12.15 -8.42 6.87
N ALA A 8 -12.51 -8.61 8.14
CA ALA A 8 -11.58 -9.12 9.15
C ALA A 8 -11.11 -10.54 8.79
N LEU A 9 -12.02 -11.40 8.36
CA LEU A 9 -11.70 -12.76 7.91
C LEU A 9 -10.76 -12.74 6.70
N ASN A 10 -11.01 -11.86 5.72
CA ASN A 10 -10.15 -11.71 4.55
C ASN A 10 -8.71 -11.28 4.94
N LEU A 11 -8.57 -10.36 5.91
CA LEU A 11 -7.26 -9.95 6.42
C LEU A 11 -6.54 -11.10 7.15
N ILE A 12 -7.25 -11.86 7.97
CA ILE A 12 -6.69 -13.02 8.68
C ILE A 12 -6.24 -14.10 7.68
N CYS A 13 -7.09 -14.43 6.70
CA CYS A 13 -6.76 -15.40 5.67
C CYS A 13 -5.55 -14.95 4.83
N PHE A 14 -5.50 -13.68 4.44
CA PHE A 14 -4.36 -13.11 3.72
C PHE A 14 -3.08 -13.13 4.58
N PHE A 15 -3.17 -12.77 5.85
CA PHE A 15 -2.02 -12.83 6.77
C PHE A 15 -1.43 -14.24 6.84
N ALA A 16 -2.29 -15.26 7.01
CA ALA A 16 -1.84 -16.66 7.04
C ALA A 16 -1.24 -17.07 5.68
N TYR A 17 -1.93 -16.75 4.57
CA TYR A 17 -1.45 -17.01 3.23
C TYR A 17 -0.08 -16.37 2.97
N ASN A 18 0.09 -15.08 3.25
CA ASN A 18 1.32 -14.34 3.02
C ASN A 18 2.51 -14.96 3.77
N ARG A 19 2.28 -15.42 5.00
CA ARG A 19 3.32 -16.10 5.80
C ARG A 19 3.73 -17.45 5.23
N ILE A 20 2.76 -18.28 4.85
CA ILE A 20 2.99 -19.61 4.32
C ILE A 20 3.57 -19.52 2.91
N ALA A 21 2.96 -18.73 2.04
CA ALA A 21 3.38 -18.58 0.65
C ALA A 21 4.78 -17.96 0.51
N ALA A 22 5.17 -17.07 1.43
CA ALA A 22 6.51 -16.48 1.43
C ALA A 22 7.65 -17.51 1.62
N VAL A 23 7.36 -18.68 2.16
CA VAL A 23 8.35 -19.78 2.27
C VAL A 23 8.60 -20.45 0.93
N PHE A 24 7.55 -20.57 0.10
CA PHE A 24 7.60 -21.32 -1.16
C PHE A 24 7.78 -20.42 -2.39
N LEU A 25 7.23 -19.20 -2.36
CA LEU A 25 7.35 -18.27 -3.47
C LEU A 25 8.67 -17.50 -3.38
N LYS A 26 9.39 -17.42 -4.50
CA LYS A 26 10.56 -16.53 -4.61
C LYS A 26 10.10 -15.11 -4.82
N LEU A 27 10.78 -14.14 -4.19
CA LEU A 27 10.60 -12.73 -4.51
C LEU A 27 11.13 -12.48 -5.93
N LYS A 28 10.33 -11.82 -6.75
CA LYS A 28 10.65 -11.54 -8.15
C LYS A 28 11.24 -10.13 -8.25
N ASP A 29 12.54 -10.03 -8.46
CA ASP A 29 13.29 -8.76 -8.39
C ASP A 29 12.80 -7.67 -9.36
N LYS A 30 12.24 -8.04 -10.49
CA LYS A 30 11.72 -7.11 -11.50
C LYS A 30 10.19 -7.06 -11.58
N LYS A 31 9.49 -7.57 -10.57
CA LYS A 31 8.03 -7.52 -10.52
C LYS A 31 7.57 -6.29 -9.74
N VAL A 32 6.74 -5.48 -10.39
CA VAL A 32 6.13 -4.28 -9.83
C VAL A 32 4.61 -4.42 -9.84
N LEU A 33 4.01 -4.30 -8.66
CA LEU A 33 2.57 -4.38 -8.47
C LEU A 33 2.02 -2.99 -8.15
N PHE A 34 1.18 -2.46 -9.01
CA PHE A 34 0.48 -1.19 -8.84
C PHE A 34 -0.91 -1.44 -8.28
N LEU A 35 -1.26 -0.77 -7.18
CA LEU A 35 -2.53 -0.97 -6.49
C LEU A 35 -3.25 0.36 -6.25
N SER A 36 -4.54 0.41 -6.54
CA SER A 36 -5.45 1.47 -6.12
C SER A 36 -6.83 0.94 -5.80
N GLU A 37 -7.47 1.54 -4.79
CA GLU A 37 -8.89 1.40 -4.46
C GLU A 37 -9.64 2.72 -4.62
N SER A 38 -9.01 3.73 -5.24
CA SER A 38 -9.52 5.11 -5.33
C SER A 38 -9.76 5.58 -6.76
N HIS A 39 -9.17 4.90 -7.75
CA HIS A 39 -9.22 5.26 -9.16
C HIS A 39 -10.04 4.29 -10.00
N GLN A 40 -10.55 4.76 -11.13
CA GLN A 40 -11.29 3.93 -12.11
C GLN A 40 -10.36 3.17 -13.05
N SER A 41 -9.15 3.69 -13.23
CA SER A 41 -8.13 3.19 -14.14
C SER A 41 -6.74 3.44 -13.55
N LEU A 42 -5.72 2.92 -14.21
CA LEU A 42 -4.35 3.28 -13.94
C LEU A 42 -4.10 4.69 -14.47
N ASP A 43 -4.00 5.67 -13.58
CA ASP A 43 -3.83 7.09 -13.90
C ASP A 43 -2.95 7.81 -12.88
N GLY A 44 -2.82 9.14 -13.01
CA GLY A 44 -2.08 9.99 -12.08
C GLY A 44 -0.66 9.52 -11.82
N ASN A 45 -0.24 9.55 -10.56
CA ASN A 45 1.12 9.19 -10.13
C ASN A 45 1.45 7.72 -10.42
N LEU A 46 0.48 6.80 -10.30
CA LEU A 46 0.69 5.40 -10.63
C LEU A 46 1.01 5.22 -12.12
N LYS A 47 0.28 5.94 -13.00
CA LYS A 47 0.51 5.89 -14.45
C LYS A 47 1.87 6.48 -14.82
N ALA A 48 2.26 7.59 -14.21
CA ALA A 48 3.56 8.21 -14.46
C ALA A 48 4.71 7.24 -14.17
N VAL A 49 4.68 6.57 -13.01
CA VAL A 49 5.71 5.56 -12.68
C VAL A 49 5.61 4.34 -13.59
N TRP A 50 4.41 3.91 -13.96
CA TRP A 50 4.22 2.80 -14.89
C TRP A 50 4.85 3.07 -16.25
N ASP A 51 4.69 4.28 -16.78
CA ASP A 51 5.20 4.66 -18.09
C ASP A 51 6.73 4.87 -18.09
N ASP A 52 7.31 5.29 -16.95
CA ASP A 52 8.74 5.51 -16.80
C ASP A 52 9.54 4.19 -16.63
N LEU A 53 8.89 3.14 -16.13
CA LEU A 53 9.53 1.83 -16.03
C LEU A 53 9.69 1.17 -17.39
N ASP A 54 10.91 0.71 -17.69
CA ASP A 54 11.23 -0.01 -18.92
C ASP A 54 10.57 -1.41 -19.01
N ASP A 55 10.64 -2.02 -20.19
CA ASP A 55 10.01 -3.31 -20.47
C ASP A 55 10.68 -4.52 -19.79
N SER A 56 11.81 -4.31 -19.09
CA SER A 56 12.46 -5.36 -18.31
C SER A 56 11.70 -5.69 -17.02
N TYR A 57 10.77 -4.82 -16.61
CA TYR A 57 9.92 -5.03 -15.43
C TYR A 57 8.62 -5.75 -15.79
N GLU A 58 8.28 -6.77 -15.00
CA GLU A 58 6.94 -7.38 -15.00
C GLU A 58 5.98 -6.45 -14.26
N LYS A 59 5.23 -5.64 -15.03
CA LYS A 59 4.30 -4.63 -14.48
C LYS A 59 2.89 -5.22 -14.36
N ILE A 60 2.29 -5.18 -13.17
CA ILE A 60 0.92 -5.67 -12.91
C ILE A 60 0.12 -4.54 -12.26
N ALA A 61 -1.03 -4.20 -12.81
CA ALA A 61 -1.98 -3.26 -12.20
C ALA A 61 -3.20 -4.01 -11.64
N ARG A 62 -3.55 -3.70 -10.39
CA ARG A 62 -4.76 -4.16 -9.70
C ARG A 62 -5.53 -2.94 -9.20
N ILE A 63 -6.31 -2.36 -10.10
CA ILE A 63 -7.12 -1.18 -9.83
C ILE A 63 -8.54 -1.63 -9.51
N THR A 64 -9.05 -1.24 -8.36
CA THR A 64 -10.40 -1.58 -7.91
C THR A 64 -11.20 -0.29 -7.75
N PRO A 65 -12.06 0.06 -8.72
CA PRO A 65 -12.78 1.34 -8.75
C PRO A 65 -13.70 1.57 -7.56
N ASP A 66 -14.21 0.51 -6.98
CA ASP A 66 -15.08 0.56 -5.80
C ASP A 66 -14.55 -0.40 -4.72
N ARG A 67 -14.10 0.19 -3.60
CA ARG A 67 -13.74 -0.55 -2.37
C ARG A 67 -14.85 -1.48 -1.85
N ARG A 68 -16.04 -1.37 -2.40
CA ARG A 68 -17.22 -2.20 -2.05
C ARG A 68 -17.35 -3.41 -2.94
N GLN A 69 -16.72 -3.42 -4.09
CA GLN A 69 -16.79 -4.51 -5.03
C GLN A 69 -16.15 -5.77 -4.43
N GLU A 70 -16.90 -6.86 -4.42
CA GLU A 70 -16.36 -8.16 -4.04
C GLU A 70 -15.69 -8.79 -5.27
N ILE A 71 -14.40 -9.03 -5.16
CA ILE A 71 -13.64 -9.76 -6.17
C ILE A 71 -13.79 -11.27 -5.97
N GLY A 72 -13.82 -12.02 -7.06
CA GLY A 72 -13.91 -13.48 -7.04
C GLY A 72 -12.74 -14.16 -6.30
N LEU A 73 -12.94 -15.40 -5.87
CA LEU A 73 -11.92 -16.13 -5.10
C LEU A 73 -10.60 -16.27 -5.87
N LEU A 74 -10.65 -16.56 -7.16
CA LEU A 74 -9.45 -16.70 -7.98
C LEU A 74 -8.68 -15.39 -8.09
N ASP A 75 -9.37 -14.26 -8.25
CA ASP A 75 -8.72 -12.95 -8.32
C ASP A 75 -8.16 -12.51 -6.97
N LYS A 76 -8.79 -12.89 -5.85
CA LYS A 76 -8.21 -12.72 -4.50
C LYS A 76 -6.90 -13.50 -4.38
N LEU A 77 -6.88 -14.76 -4.79
CA LEU A 77 -5.67 -15.60 -4.71
C LEU A 77 -4.55 -15.05 -5.61
N ARG A 78 -4.89 -14.57 -6.81
CA ARG A 78 -3.93 -13.90 -7.71
C ARG A 78 -3.36 -12.64 -7.06
N LEU A 79 -4.21 -11.78 -6.50
CA LEU A 79 -3.80 -10.58 -5.78
C LEU A 79 -2.90 -10.91 -4.59
N TRP A 80 -3.26 -11.91 -3.79
CA TRP A 80 -2.46 -12.34 -2.64
C TRP A 80 -1.09 -12.87 -3.06
N LYS A 81 -1.04 -13.63 -4.17
CA LYS A 81 0.21 -14.08 -4.77
C LYS A 81 1.06 -12.90 -5.22
N ASP A 82 0.47 -11.94 -5.96
CA ASP A 82 1.17 -10.76 -6.46
C ASP A 82 1.72 -9.91 -5.31
N LEU A 83 0.94 -9.71 -4.23
CA LEU A 83 1.39 -9.05 -3.01
C LEU A 83 2.57 -9.78 -2.32
N THR A 84 2.63 -11.11 -2.43
CA THR A 84 3.66 -11.91 -1.74
C THR A 84 4.94 -12.02 -2.54
N ASP A 85 4.88 -12.04 -3.88
CA ASP A 85 6.04 -12.29 -4.74
C ASP A 85 6.58 -11.07 -5.49
N ALA A 86 5.87 -9.93 -5.49
CA ALA A 86 6.38 -8.70 -6.10
C ALA A 86 7.48 -8.05 -5.25
N ARG A 87 8.57 -7.62 -5.90
CA ARG A 87 9.64 -6.86 -5.26
C ARG A 87 9.18 -5.47 -4.86
N TYR A 88 8.42 -4.80 -5.74
CA TYR A 88 7.92 -3.46 -5.53
C TYR A 88 6.39 -3.48 -5.54
N ILE A 89 5.79 -2.87 -4.52
CA ILE A 89 4.35 -2.67 -4.40
C ILE A 89 4.13 -1.17 -4.30
N ILE A 90 3.45 -0.59 -5.28
CA ILE A 90 3.28 0.85 -5.42
C ILE A 90 1.82 1.23 -5.22
N LEU A 91 1.57 2.17 -4.32
CA LEU A 91 0.25 2.64 -3.90
C LEU A 91 0.13 4.16 -4.12
N ASP A 92 -1.06 4.63 -4.44
CA ASP A 92 -1.44 6.05 -4.45
C ASP A 92 -2.31 6.46 -3.25
N ASP A 93 -2.96 5.50 -2.63
CA ASP A 93 -3.78 5.66 -1.42
C ASP A 93 -3.58 4.44 -0.51
N PHE A 94 -4.22 4.43 0.64
CA PHE A 94 -4.15 3.31 1.57
C PHE A 94 -4.86 2.07 1.00
N TYR A 95 -4.15 0.95 0.96
CA TYR A 95 -4.69 -0.34 0.53
C TYR A 95 -4.81 -1.31 1.71
N GLY A 96 -6.04 -1.72 2.03
CA GLY A 96 -6.34 -2.42 3.29
C GLY A 96 -5.53 -3.70 3.56
N LEU A 97 -5.24 -4.51 2.53
CA LEU A 97 -4.49 -5.76 2.70
C LEU A 97 -3.03 -5.53 3.13
N THR A 98 -2.44 -4.37 2.78
CA THR A 98 -1.04 -4.09 3.16
C THR A 98 -0.84 -3.99 4.68
N SER A 99 -1.92 -3.74 5.45
CA SER A 99 -1.87 -3.74 6.91
C SER A 99 -1.65 -5.13 7.52
N ALA A 100 -2.09 -6.18 6.84
CA ALA A 100 -1.91 -7.56 7.27
C ALA A 100 -0.67 -8.22 6.65
N MET A 101 0.09 -7.47 5.86
CA MET A 101 1.26 -7.96 5.16
C MET A 101 2.50 -7.96 6.04
N ARG A 102 3.31 -9.01 5.96
CA ARG A 102 4.68 -9.00 6.41
C ARG A 102 5.60 -8.85 5.21
N LEU A 103 6.23 -7.69 5.10
CA LEU A 103 7.23 -7.46 4.05
C LEU A 103 8.40 -8.42 4.20
N ARG A 104 8.88 -8.92 3.08
CA ARG A 104 10.03 -9.80 2.98
C ARG A 104 11.30 -8.93 2.91
N LYS A 105 12.46 -9.52 3.25
CA LYS A 105 13.74 -8.83 3.06
C LYS A 105 13.91 -8.42 1.60
N GLY A 106 14.06 -7.13 1.39
CA GLY A 106 14.20 -6.53 0.08
C GLY A 106 12.90 -6.25 -0.68
N GLN A 107 11.73 -6.53 -0.11
CA GLN A 107 10.45 -6.10 -0.66
C GLN A 107 10.17 -4.66 -0.24
N GLU A 108 9.72 -3.83 -1.17
CA GLU A 108 9.42 -2.42 -0.96
C GLU A 108 7.92 -2.15 -1.09
N LEU A 109 7.37 -1.41 -0.14
CA LEU A 109 6.02 -0.88 -0.17
C LEU A 109 6.10 0.63 -0.30
N VAL A 110 5.83 1.12 -1.51
CA VAL A 110 6.01 2.52 -1.92
C VAL A 110 4.67 3.22 -1.94
N GLN A 111 4.56 4.33 -1.22
CA GLN A 111 3.39 5.20 -1.23
C GLN A 111 3.70 6.46 -2.02
N LEU A 112 3.02 6.65 -3.15
CA LEU A 112 3.17 7.85 -3.98
C LEU A 112 2.32 9.03 -3.50
N TRP A 113 1.32 8.74 -2.66
CA TRP A 113 0.32 9.69 -2.21
C TRP A 113 -0.47 10.33 -3.35
N HIS A 114 -1.43 11.20 -3.03
CA HIS A 114 -2.36 11.81 -4.00
C HIS A 114 -2.59 13.30 -3.75
N GLY A 115 -1.79 13.93 -2.89
CA GLY A 115 -1.92 15.35 -2.56
C GLY A 115 -0.57 16.00 -2.31
N CYS A 116 -0.39 17.21 -2.83
CA CYS A 116 0.80 18.00 -2.57
C CYS A 116 0.75 18.60 -1.18
N GLY A 117 1.79 18.38 -0.38
CA GLY A 117 1.95 19.01 0.93
C GLY A 117 1.07 18.47 2.07
N ALA A 118 1.33 18.97 3.26
CA ALA A 118 0.68 18.54 4.52
C ALA A 118 -0.42 19.53 4.93
N PHE A 119 -1.52 19.62 4.19
CA PHE A 119 -2.60 20.59 4.43
C PHE A 119 -3.50 20.27 5.61
N LYS A 120 -3.56 19.01 6.02
CA LYS A 120 -4.43 18.57 7.11
C LYS A 120 -3.76 17.45 7.91
N LYS A 121 -4.12 17.33 9.18
CA LYS A 121 -3.72 16.17 9.97
C LYS A 121 -4.43 14.90 9.49
N PHE A 122 -3.67 13.83 9.30
CA PHE A 122 -4.17 12.51 8.95
C PHE A 122 -3.37 11.42 9.66
N GLY A 123 -3.78 10.16 9.54
CA GLY A 123 -3.08 9.06 10.16
C GLY A 123 -2.82 9.27 11.65
N PHE A 124 -1.60 9.02 12.08
CA PHE A 124 -1.20 9.11 13.49
C PHE A 124 -1.08 10.54 14.02
N SER A 125 -0.89 11.55 13.16
CA SER A 125 -0.84 12.96 13.61
C SER A 125 -2.18 13.47 14.14
N ARG A 126 -3.30 12.81 13.85
CA ARG A 126 -4.63 13.11 14.43
C ARG A 126 -4.72 12.77 15.93
N ARG A 127 -3.82 11.95 16.46
CA ARG A 127 -3.79 11.62 17.90
C ARG A 127 -3.64 12.83 18.79
N GLN A 128 -2.93 13.86 18.34
CA GLN A 128 -2.70 15.08 19.10
C GLN A 128 -3.94 15.98 19.21
N THR A 129 -4.97 15.75 18.41
CA THR A 129 -6.19 16.57 18.38
C THR A 129 -7.35 16.02 19.18
N GLY A 130 -7.16 14.92 19.92
CA GLY A 130 -8.23 14.29 20.71
C GLY A 130 -9.25 13.49 19.89
N ASP A 131 -9.03 13.33 18.60
CA ASP A 131 -9.85 12.48 17.73
C ASP A 131 -9.77 11.01 18.17
N ASN A 132 -10.88 10.29 18.01
CA ASN A 132 -11.00 8.89 18.44
C ASN A 132 -10.04 8.00 17.61
N ILE A 133 -8.93 7.60 18.23
CA ILE A 133 -7.77 6.94 17.64
C ILE A 133 -8.08 5.53 17.09
N GLN A 134 -9.26 4.99 17.41
CA GLN A 134 -9.64 3.61 17.04
C GLN A 134 -9.64 3.34 15.52
N ASN A 135 -9.51 4.39 14.69
CA ASN A 135 -9.53 4.28 13.23
C ASN A 135 -8.17 4.50 12.55
N VAL A 136 -7.09 4.71 13.30
CA VAL A 136 -5.76 4.85 12.68
C VAL A 136 -5.23 3.48 12.29
N ASN A 137 -5.00 3.28 10.99
CA ASN A 137 -4.55 2.01 10.47
C ASN A 137 -3.05 1.81 10.70
N SER A 138 -2.68 0.78 11.48
CA SER A 138 -1.28 0.42 11.75
C SER A 138 -0.49 0.04 10.48
N GLY A 139 -1.17 -0.25 9.38
CA GLY A 139 -0.55 -0.58 8.09
C GLY A 139 0.27 0.55 7.47
N TYR A 140 0.07 1.79 7.89
CA TYR A 140 0.92 2.91 7.48
C TYR A 140 2.39 2.70 7.85
N ARG A 141 2.68 2.03 8.95
CA ARG A 141 4.05 1.71 9.39
C ARG A 141 4.80 0.76 8.45
N ASN A 142 4.08 0.08 7.57
CA ASN A 142 4.68 -0.83 6.60
C ASN A 142 5.29 -0.11 5.39
N PHE A 143 5.00 1.18 5.17
CA PHE A 143 5.61 1.91 4.07
C PHE A 143 7.13 1.97 4.24
N THR A 144 7.84 1.51 3.22
CA THR A 144 9.31 1.57 3.16
C THR A 144 9.80 2.85 2.51
N ILE A 145 9.01 3.37 1.57
CA ILE A 145 9.24 4.63 0.88
C ILE A 145 7.90 5.38 0.78
N VAL A 146 7.93 6.67 1.08
CA VAL A 146 6.84 7.62 0.82
C VAL A 146 7.39 8.74 -0.05
N SER A 147 6.78 8.94 -1.21
CA SER A 147 7.19 9.97 -2.16
C SER A 147 6.40 11.25 -1.91
N GLU A 148 7.12 12.39 -1.82
CA GLU A 148 6.55 13.71 -1.59
C GLU A 148 7.21 14.77 -2.46
N THR A 149 6.54 15.91 -2.61
CA THR A 149 6.98 16.99 -3.49
C THR A 149 8.06 17.89 -2.88
N SER A 150 8.34 17.76 -1.57
CA SER A 150 9.24 18.67 -0.87
C SER A 150 9.82 18.07 0.40
N VAL A 151 11.08 18.39 0.68
CA VAL A 151 11.75 18.03 1.92
C VAL A 151 11.10 18.65 3.17
N GLN A 152 10.45 19.79 3.01
CA GLN A 152 9.79 20.52 4.11
C GLN A 152 8.59 19.75 4.69
N VAL A 153 7.93 18.92 3.90
CA VAL A 153 6.76 18.14 4.36
C VAL A 153 7.13 16.82 5.02
N ARG A 154 8.38 16.38 4.91
CA ARG A 154 8.88 15.11 5.47
C ARG A 154 8.50 14.89 6.94
N PRO A 155 8.68 15.87 7.87
CA PRO A 155 8.32 15.64 9.27
C PRO A 155 6.84 15.35 9.47
N GLY A 156 5.96 16.06 8.74
CA GLY A 156 4.51 15.87 8.84
C GLY A 156 4.06 14.50 8.33
N PHE A 157 4.62 14.02 7.22
CA PHE A 157 4.32 12.70 6.69
C PHE A 157 4.91 11.57 7.53
N ALA A 158 6.13 11.75 8.04
CA ALA A 158 6.75 10.79 8.96
C ALA A 158 5.91 10.61 10.23
N GLU A 159 5.43 11.71 10.84
CA GLU A 159 4.52 11.69 11.97
C GLU A 159 3.18 11.03 11.61
N ALA A 160 2.59 11.42 10.47
CA ALA A 160 1.29 10.92 10.06
C ALA A 160 1.28 9.41 9.76
N PHE A 161 2.36 8.87 9.23
CA PHE A 161 2.51 7.43 8.96
C PHE A 161 3.18 6.66 10.10
N ASP A 162 3.74 7.35 11.11
CA ASP A 162 4.52 6.78 12.21
C ASP A 162 5.71 5.94 11.69
N ILE A 163 6.49 6.55 10.81
CA ILE A 163 7.68 5.99 10.18
C ILE A 163 8.89 6.93 10.33
N PRO A 164 10.13 6.42 10.21
CA PRO A 164 11.32 7.26 10.14
C PRO A 164 11.25 8.26 8.98
N LYS A 165 11.69 9.51 9.21
CA LYS A 165 11.68 10.57 8.18
C LYS A 165 12.52 10.25 6.94
N GLU A 166 13.51 9.37 7.08
CA GLU A 166 14.38 8.89 6.02
C GLU A 166 13.61 8.08 4.96
N ARG A 167 12.44 7.51 5.33
CA ARG A 167 11.55 6.82 4.40
C ARG A 167 10.67 7.78 3.59
N VAL A 168 10.59 9.06 3.99
CA VAL A 168 9.86 10.09 3.23
C VAL A 168 10.86 10.79 2.33
N GLN A 169 10.71 10.64 1.03
CA GLN A 169 11.63 11.15 0.01
C GLN A 169 10.94 12.23 -0.82
N ALA A 170 11.66 13.33 -1.06
CA ALA A 170 11.22 14.34 -2.02
C ALA A 170 11.76 13.96 -3.41
N ILE A 171 10.89 13.95 -4.38
CA ILE A 171 11.16 13.68 -5.79
C ILE A 171 10.65 14.83 -6.65
#